data_223a1da9a63309c2dfd2669342012b10
#
_entry.id   223a1da9a63309c2dfd2669342012b10
#
_cell.length_a   1.000
_cell.length_b   1.000
_cell.length_c   1.000
_cell.angle_alpha   90.00
_cell.angle_beta   90.00
_cell.angle_gamma   90.00
#
_symmetry.space_group_name_H-M   'P 1'
#
loop_
_entity.id
_entity.type
_entity.pdbx_description
1 polymer ?
#
loop_
_entity_poly.entity_id
_entity_poly.type
_entity_poly.pdbx_seq_one_letter_code
_entity_poly.pdbx_strand_id
1 'polypeptide(L)'
;FWKSGTAEAERLMLSRTAFSMAVLLAAVVALATVAPSAAFAPSTQLLGASALRQAAPLTLRTHGRIASRSLQQSLLCTATKDSSASSGIGWDSHKAIEKAPDSLCRDGTANTEMRAKFEKMCRDAQDQICKAIEECDGEGKFQEDAWTREDGGGGISRVLGGGKVWEKAGCNLSVVYGSMPQEALSAANDRRKFSTTDRAAGYQPGEKVPFFACGLSSVMHPKNPHCPTMHFNYRYFETEGGVWWFGGGTDITPAYLDEDDMKHFHGTYKEVCDRHDKDFYPRFKQWADEYFMIKHRGETRGLGGIFFDDLEDRDPEKIFAFSSDCAAHVTKAYLPIIEKHKDDKFTQQQKEWQLMRRGRYVEFNLVYDRGTIFGLKTGGRIESILMSLPETARWEYNHAAVEGSEEERIMKAFKEPKEWV
;
A
#
# COMPACT_ATOMS: atom_id res chain seq x y z
N PHE A 1 24.37 3.13 50.39
CA PHE A 1 24.55 2.31 49.17
C PHE A 1 23.33 2.41 48.25
N TRP A 2 23.07 3.60 47.73
CA TRP A 2 22.07 3.80 46.65
C TRP A 2 22.24 5.20 46.02
N LYS A 3 23.30 5.43 45.22
CA LYS A 3 23.50 6.64 44.41
C LYS A 3 24.59 6.47 43.33
N SER A 4 24.57 5.38 42.52
CA SER A 4 25.51 5.27 41.39
C SER A 4 24.94 4.66 40.11
N GLY A 5 23.62 4.42 40.02
CA GLY A 5 22.97 3.83 38.84
C GLY A 5 22.34 4.78 37.82
N THR A 6 22.13 6.06 38.17
CA THR A 6 21.35 7.00 37.31
C THR A 6 22.22 7.76 36.31
N ALA A 7 23.47 8.03 36.59
CA ALA A 7 24.36 8.81 35.73
C ALA A 7 24.84 8.03 34.48
N GLU A 8 24.95 6.70 34.58
CA GLU A 8 25.36 5.86 33.45
C GLU A 8 24.22 5.57 32.47
N ALA A 9 23.00 5.45 32.98
CA ALA A 9 21.80 5.32 32.17
C ALA A 9 21.49 6.63 31.38
N GLU A 10 21.70 7.80 31.99
CA GLU A 10 21.55 9.08 31.29
C GLU A 10 22.63 9.33 30.23
N ARG A 11 23.88 8.91 30.47
CA ARG A 11 24.95 8.99 29.46
C ARG A 11 24.69 8.06 28.27
N LEU A 12 24.14 6.88 28.47
CA LEU A 12 23.75 5.95 27.39
C LEU A 12 22.54 6.46 26.59
N MET A 13 21.58 7.14 27.23
CA MET A 13 20.46 7.78 26.53
C MET A 13 20.90 8.99 25.69
N LEU A 14 21.77 9.83 26.21
CA LEU A 14 22.31 11.00 25.50
C LEU A 14 23.22 10.61 24.31
N SER A 15 23.96 9.50 24.39
CA SER A 15 24.78 9.03 23.28
C SER A 15 23.94 8.43 22.13
N ARG A 16 22.81 7.78 22.45
CA ARG A 16 21.90 7.23 21.44
C ARG A 16 21.08 8.29 20.70
N THR A 17 20.68 9.37 21.38
CA THR A 17 20.02 10.53 20.75
C THR A 17 20.97 11.34 19.88
N ALA A 18 22.23 11.51 20.28
CA ALA A 18 23.26 12.19 19.48
C ALA A 18 23.61 11.40 18.19
N PHE A 19 23.69 10.07 18.26
CA PHE A 19 23.95 9.23 17.09
C PHE A 19 22.78 9.22 16.10
N SER A 20 21.53 9.25 16.60
CA SER A 20 20.33 9.32 15.76
C SER A 20 20.19 10.69 15.07
N MET A 21 20.58 11.79 15.74
CA MET A 21 20.59 13.13 15.13
C MET A 21 21.72 13.30 14.12
N ALA A 22 22.89 12.70 14.34
CA ALA A 22 23.99 12.77 13.38
C ALA A 22 23.70 12.03 12.07
N VAL A 23 22.97 10.92 12.12
CA VAL A 23 22.51 10.19 10.90
C VAL A 23 21.41 10.96 10.18
N LEU A 24 20.54 11.67 10.88
CA LEU A 24 19.53 12.55 10.25
C LEU A 24 20.17 13.79 9.62
N LEU A 25 21.18 14.39 10.24
CA LEU A 25 21.89 15.55 9.71
C LEU A 25 22.73 15.21 8.46
N ALA A 26 23.34 14.01 8.42
CA ALA A 26 24.05 13.52 7.24
C ALA A 26 23.13 13.27 6.04
N ALA A 27 21.89 12.84 6.26
CA ALA A 27 20.89 12.67 5.21
C ALA A 27 20.37 14.00 4.65
N VAL A 28 20.30 15.07 5.47
CA VAL A 28 19.86 16.40 5.06
C VAL A 28 20.99 17.16 4.32
N VAL A 29 22.26 16.95 4.69
CA VAL A 29 23.41 17.58 4.02
C VAL A 29 23.70 16.93 2.66
N ALA A 30 23.41 15.64 2.45
CA ALA A 30 23.56 14.97 1.16
C ALA A 30 22.53 15.41 0.10
N LEU A 31 21.42 16.04 0.51
CA LEU A 31 20.42 16.62 -0.40
C LEU A 31 20.68 18.09 -0.78
N ALA A 32 21.66 18.77 -0.14
CA ALA A 32 21.93 20.18 -0.33
C ALA A 32 23.14 20.50 -1.23
N THR A 33 23.83 19.51 -1.80
CA THR A 33 25.00 19.70 -2.66
C THR A 33 24.75 19.30 -4.12
N VAL A 34 23.70 19.84 -4.72
CA VAL A 34 23.64 19.97 -6.18
C VAL A 34 23.69 21.47 -6.49
N ALA A 35 24.87 21.92 -6.88
CA ALA A 35 25.13 23.31 -7.28
C ALA A 35 24.45 23.63 -8.62
N PRO A 36 23.78 24.78 -8.76
CA PRO A 36 23.38 25.29 -10.05
C PRO A 36 24.56 26.06 -10.69
N SER A 37 25.02 25.62 -11.80
CA SER A 37 25.91 26.42 -12.66
C SER A 37 25.10 27.22 -13.67
N ALA A 38 25.56 28.45 -13.86
CA ALA A 38 25.29 29.41 -14.91
C ALA A 38 24.41 30.62 -14.55
N ALA A 39 25.14 31.70 -14.41
CA ALA A 39 24.73 33.06 -14.23
C ALA A 39 23.93 33.62 -15.43
N PHE A 40 22.89 34.39 -15.14
CA PHE A 40 22.43 35.45 -16.02
C PHE A 40 22.40 36.76 -15.22
N ALA A 41 23.22 37.71 -15.65
CA ALA A 41 23.26 39.06 -15.13
C ALA A 41 22.13 39.90 -15.74
N PRO A 42 21.55 40.87 -14.99
CA PRO A 42 20.60 41.79 -15.56
C PRO A 42 21.26 43.00 -16.17
N SER A 43 20.98 43.29 -17.43
CA SER A 43 21.27 44.59 -18.05
C SER A 43 20.02 45.45 -18.02
N THR A 44 20.10 46.50 -17.22
CA THR A 44 19.21 47.66 -17.24
C THR A 44 19.57 48.55 -18.42
N GLN A 45 18.62 48.87 -19.29
CA GLN A 45 18.58 50.12 -20.03
C GLN A 45 17.15 50.60 -20.20
N LEU A 46 16.94 51.78 -19.63
CA LEU A 46 15.82 52.71 -19.89
C LEU A 46 15.94 53.27 -21.31
N LEU A 47 14.84 53.50 -21.99
CA LEU A 47 14.44 54.75 -22.67
C LEU A 47 13.30 54.53 -23.66
N GLY A 48 12.28 55.34 -23.57
CA GLY A 48 11.70 56.01 -24.67
C GLY A 48 10.23 55.73 -25.01
N ALA A 49 9.40 56.73 -24.68
CA ALA A 49 7.99 56.81 -24.93
C ALA A 49 7.59 56.96 -26.39
N SER A 50 6.30 56.75 -26.65
CA SER A 50 5.40 57.31 -27.71
C SER A 50 5.29 56.54 -29.05
N ALA A 51 4.13 56.02 -29.33
CA ALA A 51 3.21 56.54 -30.34
C ALA A 51 2.00 55.62 -30.53
N LEU A 52 0.85 56.17 -30.33
CA LEU A 52 -0.46 55.68 -30.81
C LEU A 52 -0.47 55.62 -32.35
N ARG A 53 -1.05 54.62 -32.93
CA ARG A 53 -1.96 54.79 -34.10
C ARG A 53 -2.85 53.52 -34.29
N GLN A 54 -4.11 53.88 -34.46
CA GLN A 54 -5.30 53.19 -34.92
C GLN A 54 -5.11 52.41 -36.22
N ALA A 55 -5.83 51.31 -36.41
CA ALA A 55 -6.77 51.10 -37.54
C ALA A 55 -7.36 49.68 -37.49
N ALA A 56 -8.49 49.63 -37.64
CA ALA A 56 -9.76 49.03 -37.91
C ALA A 56 -9.79 47.73 -38.78
N PRO A 57 -10.93 47.05 -38.85
CA PRO A 57 -11.02 45.60 -39.05
C PRO A 57 -11.22 45.21 -40.51
N LEU A 58 -10.90 43.97 -40.85
CA LEU A 58 -11.25 43.39 -42.15
C LEU A 58 -12.01 42.07 -41.99
N THR A 59 -13.11 42.06 -42.66
CA THR A 59 -14.18 41.08 -42.74
C THR A 59 -13.83 39.75 -43.39
N LEU A 60 -14.54 38.73 -42.94
CA LEU A 60 -14.94 37.45 -43.54
C LEU A 60 -14.67 37.23 -45.04
N ARG A 61 -14.22 36.04 -45.37
CA ARG A 61 -14.83 35.20 -46.39
C ARG A 61 -14.65 33.70 -46.14
N THR A 62 -15.75 32.99 -46.16
CA THR A 62 -15.97 31.56 -46.17
C THR A 62 -15.41 30.88 -47.42
N HIS A 63 -14.89 29.65 -47.28
CA HIS A 63 -15.25 28.42 -47.98
C HIS A 63 -14.12 27.39 -47.87
N GLY A 64 -14.47 26.14 -47.57
CA GLY A 64 -13.56 25.01 -47.76
C GLY A 64 -13.73 23.89 -46.75
N ARG A 65 -14.68 22.99 -46.95
CA ARG A 65 -14.69 21.66 -46.35
C ARG A 65 -13.40 20.96 -46.66
N ILE A 66 -12.64 20.55 -45.64
CA ILE A 66 -11.61 19.52 -45.78
C ILE A 66 -11.86 18.46 -44.70
N ALA A 67 -11.92 17.23 -45.19
CA ALA A 67 -12.20 16.03 -44.45
C ALA A 67 -11.18 15.77 -43.34
N SER A 68 -11.66 15.43 -42.17
CA SER A 68 -10.86 14.88 -41.07
C SER A 68 -10.34 13.49 -41.48
N ARG A 69 -9.06 13.39 -41.76
CA ARG A 69 -8.32 12.12 -41.72
C ARG A 69 -7.60 12.03 -40.38
N SER A 70 -8.03 11.09 -39.57
CA SER A 70 -7.33 10.64 -38.38
C SER A 70 -5.94 10.15 -38.76
N LEU A 71 -4.90 10.83 -38.30
CA LEU A 71 -3.54 10.33 -38.26
C LEU A 71 -3.29 9.78 -36.86
N GLN A 72 -3.56 8.49 -36.69
CA GLN A 72 -2.91 7.69 -35.67
C GLN A 72 -1.45 7.48 -36.10
N GLN A 73 -0.56 8.29 -35.57
CA GLN A 73 0.86 8.00 -35.62
C GLN A 73 1.23 7.11 -34.41
N SER A 74 1.35 5.81 -34.69
CA SER A 74 2.02 4.88 -33.78
C SER A 74 3.50 5.27 -33.71
N LEU A 75 3.93 5.80 -32.56
CA LEU A 75 5.35 5.89 -32.20
C LEU A 75 5.83 4.50 -31.80
N LEU A 76 6.35 3.75 -32.78
CA LEU A 76 7.22 2.61 -32.52
C LEU A 76 8.56 3.17 -32.02
N CYS A 77 8.81 3.06 -30.72
CA CYS A 77 10.13 3.24 -30.16
C CYS A 77 10.91 1.94 -30.39
N THR A 78 11.75 1.89 -31.43
CA THR A 78 12.77 0.85 -31.59
C THR A 78 13.87 1.11 -30.59
N ALA A 79 13.88 0.39 -29.47
CA ALA A 79 15.00 0.36 -28.55
C ALA A 79 16.12 -0.49 -29.15
N THR A 80 17.22 0.16 -29.51
CA THR A 80 18.50 -0.50 -29.79
C THR A 80 19.05 -1.09 -28.49
N LYS A 81 19.32 -2.39 -28.49
CA LYS A 81 20.01 -3.08 -27.39
C LYS A 81 21.45 -2.62 -27.33
N ASP A 82 21.77 -1.74 -26.39
CA ASP A 82 23.13 -1.55 -25.91
C ASP A 82 23.36 -2.38 -24.66
N SER A 83 24.27 -3.35 -24.78
CA SER A 83 24.71 -4.21 -23.68
C SER A 83 25.73 -3.44 -22.81
N SER A 84 25.25 -2.70 -21.82
CA SER A 84 26.05 -2.26 -20.68
C SER A 84 25.34 -2.70 -19.42
N ALA A 85 26.07 -3.43 -18.56
CA ALA A 85 25.57 -3.90 -17.26
C ALA A 85 25.05 -2.72 -16.44
N SER A 86 23.72 -2.54 -16.40
CA SER A 86 23.08 -1.57 -15.54
C SER A 86 22.85 -2.23 -14.18
N SER A 87 23.49 -1.70 -13.16
CA SER A 87 23.12 -1.87 -11.76
C SER A 87 21.79 -1.15 -11.49
N GLY A 88 20.75 -1.45 -12.26
CA GLY A 88 19.40 -0.92 -12.15
C GLY A 88 18.56 -1.85 -11.28
N ILE A 89 17.77 -1.27 -10.41
CA ILE A 89 16.67 -1.92 -9.69
C ILE A 89 15.88 -2.76 -10.71
N GLY A 90 15.88 -4.09 -10.51
CA GLY A 90 15.58 -5.09 -11.54
C GLY A 90 14.14 -5.13 -12.06
N TRP A 91 13.78 -4.22 -12.93
CA TRP A 91 12.55 -4.27 -13.73
C TRP A 91 12.52 -5.48 -14.68
N ASP A 92 13.69 -5.95 -15.13
CA ASP A 92 13.85 -7.06 -16.06
C ASP A 92 13.71 -8.45 -15.40
N SER A 93 13.63 -8.50 -14.08
CA SER A 93 13.54 -9.77 -13.33
C SER A 93 12.14 -10.40 -13.32
N HIS A 94 11.10 -9.66 -13.78
CA HIS A 94 9.72 -10.10 -13.82
C HIS A 94 9.27 -10.28 -15.27
N LYS A 95 8.95 -11.52 -15.64
CA LYS A 95 8.50 -11.87 -17.01
C LYS A 95 7.00 -12.04 -17.00
N ALA A 96 6.28 -11.24 -17.79
CA ALA A 96 4.86 -11.49 -18.06
C ALA A 96 4.68 -12.83 -18.77
N ILE A 97 3.65 -13.57 -18.39
CA ILE A 97 3.28 -14.86 -18.98
C ILE A 97 1.79 -14.85 -19.35
N GLU A 98 1.42 -15.59 -20.38
CA GLU A 98 0.03 -15.62 -20.86
C GLU A 98 -0.94 -16.23 -19.84
N LYS A 99 -0.48 -17.26 -19.11
CA LYS A 99 -1.27 -17.94 -18.09
C LYS A 99 -0.39 -18.30 -16.90
N ALA A 100 -0.89 -18.03 -15.69
CA ALA A 100 -0.22 -18.46 -14.48
C ALA A 100 -0.13 -20.00 -14.41
N PRO A 101 0.99 -20.57 -13.96
CA PRO A 101 1.10 -22.00 -13.70
C PRO A 101 0.15 -22.41 -12.56
N ASP A 102 -0.17 -23.71 -12.49
CA ASP A 102 -1.05 -24.26 -11.45
C ASP A 102 -0.50 -24.02 -10.03
N SER A 103 0.83 -23.94 -9.87
CA SER A 103 1.49 -23.47 -8.67
C SER A 103 2.70 -22.61 -9.00
N LEU A 104 2.94 -21.57 -8.20
CA LEU A 104 4.13 -20.73 -8.23
C LEU A 104 5.17 -21.20 -7.20
N CYS A 105 4.81 -22.18 -6.34
CA CYS A 105 5.74 -22.80 -5.42
C CYS A 105 6.70 -23.74 -6.18
N ARG A 106 7.95 -23.79 -5.68
CA ARG A 106 8.96 -24.74 -6.20
C ARG A 106 8.75 -26.10 -5.57
N ASP A 107 8.91 -27.16 -6.37
CA ASP A 107 8.95 -28.53 -5.87
C ASP A 107 10.20 -28.81 -5.05
N GLY A 108 10.09 -29.74 -4.10
CA GLY A 108 11.23 -30.28 -3.34
C GLY A 108 11.87 -29.35 -2.31
N THR A 109 11.17 -28.26 -1.94
CA THR A 109 11.62 -27.33 -0.87
C THR A 109 11.05 -27.73 0.50
N ALA A 110 11.70 -27.28 1.60
CA ALA A 110 11.17 -27.45 2.96
C ALA A 110 9.78 -26.81 3.09
N ASN A 111 8.95 -27.29 4.03
CA ASN A 111 7.58 -26.81 4.30
C ASN A 111 6.66 -26.72 3.07
N THR A 112 6.89 -27.57 2.06
CA THR A 112 6.14 -27.58 0.79
C THR A 112 4.63 -27.64 1.03
N GLU A 113 4.18 -28.36 2.06
CA GLU A 113 2.76 -28.51 2.38
C GLU A 113 2.13 -27.19 2.81
N MET A 114 2.73 -26.43 3.74
CA MET A 114 2.18 -25.13 4.18
C MET A 114 2.27 -24.09 3.06
N ARG A 115 3.35 -24.07 2.28
CA ARG A 115 3.48 -23.20 1.11
C ARG A 115 2.36 -23.44 0.11
N ALA A 116 2.11 -24.70 -0.25
CA ALA A 116 1.06 -25.08 -1.19
C ALA A 116 -0.34 -24.77 -0.65
N LYS A 117 -0.60 -25.05 0.64
CA LYS A 117 -1.88 -24.71 1.30
C LYS A 117 -2.14 -23.22 1.28
N PHE A 118 -1.12 -22.42 1.63
CA PHE A 118 -1.27 -20.96 1.69
C PHE A 118 -1.45 -20.36 0.29
N GLU A 119 -0.68 -20.80 -0.71
CA GLU A 119 -0.87 -20.38 -2.10
C GLU A 119 -2.28 -20.73 -2.60
N LYS A 120 -2.74 -21.96 -2.33
CA LYS A 120 -4.09 -22.39 -2.72
C LYS A 120 -5.17 -21.50 -2.08
N MET A 121 -5.07 -21.24 -0.78
CA MET A 121 -5.98 -20.33 -0.07
C MET A 121 -6.00 -18.94 -0.71
N CYS A 122 -4.84 -18.40 -1.04
CA CYS A 122 -4.73 -17.09 -1.71
C CYS A 122 -5.39 -17.10 -3.10
N ARG A 123 -5.22 -18.15 -3.90
CA ARG A 123 -5.88 -18.30 -5.22
C ARG A 123 -7.39 -18.38 -5.09
N ASP A 124 -7.87 -19.26 -4.22
CA ASP A 124 -9.31 -19.45 -3.99
C ASP A 124 -9.96 -18.13 -3.48
N ALA A 125 -9.29 -17.43 -2.57
CA ALA A 125 -9.76 -16.13 -2.07
C ALA A 125 -9.73 -15.04 -3.15
N GLN A 126 -8.67 -14.98 -3.99
CA GLN A 126 -8.59 -14.05 -5.11
C GLN A 126 -9.76 -14.26 -6.09
N ASP A 127 -10.04 -15.50 -6.46
CA ASP A 127 -11.13 -15.84 -7.37
C ASP A 127 -12.49 -15.45 -6.80
N GLN A 128 -12.75 -15.79 -5.53
CA GLN A 128 -14.01 -15.49 -4.87
C GLN A 128 -14.23 -13.97 -4.69
N ILE A 129 -13.21 -13.25 -4.23
CA ILE A 129 -13.29 -11.81 -3.99
C ILE A 129 -13.44 -11.06 -5.31
N CYS A 130 -12.62 -11.35 -6.32
CA CYS A 130 -12.72 -10.67 -7.62
C CYS A 130 -14.10 -10.91 -8.27
N LYS A 131 -14.60 -12.14 -8.23
CA LYS A 131 -15.94 -12.46 -8.73
C LYS A 131 -17.03 -11.67 -8.00
N ALA A 132 -17.01 -11.63 -6.68
CA ALA A 132 -18.01 -10.91 -5.88
C ALA A 132 -17.95 -9.38 -6.13
N ILE A 133 -16.76 -8.82 -6.31
CA ILE A 133 -16.57 -7.41 -6.69
C ILE A 133 -17.14 -7.13 -8.09
N GLU A 134 -16.87 -7.97 -9.07
CA GLU A 134 -17.42 -7.83 -10.42
C GLU A 134 -18.95 -7.93 -10.45
N GLU A 135 -19.52 -8.84 -9.67
CA GLU A 135 -20.97 -9.00 -9.53
C GLU A 135 -21.62 -7.75 -8.92
N CYS A 136 -21.00 -7.16 -7.90
CA CYS A 136 -21.46 -5.92 -7.26
C CYS A 136 -21.29 -4.70 -8.16
N ASP A 137 -20.21 -4.61 -8.95
CA ASP A 137 -19.95 -3.53 -9.91
C ASP A 137 -20.95 -3.58 -11.08
N GLY A 138 -21.20 -4.75 -11.61
CA GLY A 138 -22.12 -5.01 -12.73
C GLY A 138 -21.57 -4.71 -14.13
N GLU A 139 -20.53 -3.88 -14.25
CA GLU A 139 -19.92 -3.48 -15.53
C GLU A 139 -18.41 -3.76 -15.58
N GLY A 140 -17.70 -3.41 -14.50
CA GLY A 140 -16.25 -3.54 -14.40
C GLY A 140 -15.79 -5.00 -14.38
N LYS A 141 -14.63 -5.29 -15.00
CA LYS A 141 -13.99 -6.59 -14.98
C LYS A 141 -12.54 -6.47 -14.58
N PHE A 142 -12.07 -7.43 -13.80
CA PHE A 142 -10.66 -7.54 -13.50
C PHE A 142 -9.87 -8.00 -14.73
N GLN A 143 -8.82 -7.26 -15.04
CA GLN A 143 -7.80 -7.70 -15.98
C GLN A 143 -6.73 -8.47 -15.21
N GLU A 144 -6.43 -9.68 -15.67
CA GLU A 144 -5.41 -10.52 -15.06
C GLU A 144 -4.07 -10.28 -15.76
N ASP A 145 -3.02 -10.14 -14.96
CA ASP A 145 -1.65 -10.01 -15.39
C ASP A 145 -0.81 -11.01 -14.57
N ALA A 146 -0.45 -12.11 -15.21
CA ALA A 146 0.36 -13.17 -14.61
C ALA A 146 1.84 -12.96 -14.94
N TRP A 147 2.71 -13.24 -13.98
CA TRP A 147 4.14 -13.03 -14.12
C TRP A 147 4.96 -14.01 -13.30
N THR A 148 6.18 -14.27 -13.74
CA THR A 148 7.17 -15.11 -13.05
C THR A 148 8.43 -14.33 -12.74
N ARG A 149 9.20 -14.80 -11.77
CA ARG A 149 10.50 -14.25 -11.36
C ARG A 149 11.62 -15.17 -11.79
N GLU A 150 12.77 -14.58 -12.11
CA GLU A 150 13.97 -15.34 -12.48
C GLU A 150 14.49 -16.19 -11.31
N ASP A 151 14.44 -15.65 -10.08
CA ASP A 151 14.82 -16.37 -8.85
C ASP A 151 13.75 -17.38 -8.39
N GLY A 152 12.64 -17.49 -9.11
CA GLY A 152 11.51 -18.36 -8.80
C GLY A 152 10.38 -17.67 -8.05
N GLY A 153 9.19 -18.27 -8.16
CA GLY A 153 7.95 -17.66 -7.78
C GLY A 153 7.38 -16.78 -8.89
N GLY A 154 6.48 -15.90 -8.53
CA GLY A 154 5.77 -15.02 -9.45
C GLY A 154 4.52 -14.45 -8.80
N GLY A 155 3.53 -14.12 -9.59
CA GLY A 155 2.27 -13.63 -9.07
C GLY A 155 1.18 -13.53 -10.12
N ILE A 156 -0.01 -13.22 -9.63
CA ILE A 156 -1.22 -12.97 -10.41
C ILE A 156 -1.79 -11.65 -9.91
N SER A 157 -1.64 -10.60 -10.72
CA SER A 157 -2.20 -9.28 -10.42
C SER A 157 -3.52 -9.15 -11.15
N ARG A 158 -4.60 -8.88 -10.42
CA ARG A 158 -5.90 -8.58 -11.01
C ARG A 158 -6.26 -7.13 -10.70
N VAL A 159 -6.49 -6.35 -11.74
CA VAL A 159 -6.80 -4.91 -11.62
C VAL A 159 -8.07 -4.59 -12.40
N LEU A 160 -9.04 -4.00 -11.72
CA LEU A 160 -10.24 -3.42 -12.30
C LEU A 160 -10.07 -1.90 -12.31
N GLY A 161 -10.21 -1.28 -13.46
CA GLY A 161 -10.19 0.17 -13.63
C GLY A 161 -11.46 0.67 -14.30
N GLY A 162 -11.94 1.84 -13.89
CA GLY A 162 -13.07 2.51 -14.55
C GLY A 162 -14.43 1.79 -14.42
N GLY A 163 -14.62 0.89 -13.45
CA GLY A 163 -15.89 0.21 -13.18
C GLY A 163 -17.03 1.16 -12.85
N LYS A 164 -18.24 0.67 -12.68
CA LYS A 164 -19.39 1.50 -12.27
C LYS A 164 -19.25 1.94 -10.81
N VAL A 165 -18.92 1.04 -9.92
CA VAL A 165 -18.78 1.25 -8.47
C VAL A 165 -17.36 1.61 -8.10
N TRP A 166 -16.37 0.87 -8.59
CA TRP A 166 -14.96 1.12 -8.29
C TRP A 166 -14.27 1.92 -9.38
N GLU A 167 -13.62 3.01 -8.97
CA GLU A 167 -12.68 3.76 -9.82
C GLU A 167 -11.48 2.89 -10.14
N LYS A 168 -10.94 2.25 -9.09
CA LYS A 168 -9.85 1.29 -9.19
C LYS A 168 -9.96 0.25 -8.09
N ALA A 169 -9.77 -1.00 -8.43
CA ALA A 169 -9.66 -2.10 -7.48
C ALA A 169 -8.51 -3.00 -7.91
N GLY A 170 -7.79 -3.54 -6.95
CA GLY A 170 -6.72 -4.47 -7.23
C GLY A 170 -6.67 -5.61 -6.22
N CYS A 171 -6.36 -6.82 -6.70
CA CYS A 171 -6.21 -8.01 -5.89
C CYS A 171 -5.01 -8.81 -6.39
N ASN A 172 -3.93 -8.87 -5.62
CA ASN A 172 -2.64 -9.43 -6.01
C ASN A 172 -2.25 -10.64 -5.20
N LEU A 173 -2.07 -11.77 -5.85
CA LEU A 173 -1.33 -12.90 -5.33
C LEU A 173 0.16 -12.75 -5.67
N SER A 174 1.03 -13.02 -4.70
CA SER A 174 2.49 -13.02 -4.86
C SER A 174 3.11 -14.21 -4.17
N VAL A 175 3.99 -14.92 -4.86
CA VAL A 175 4.87 -15.96 -4.31
C VAL A 175 6.29 -15.58 -4.60
N VAL A 176 7.11 -15.41 -3.57
CA VAL A 176 8.46 -14.86 -3.69
C VAL A 176 9.47 -15.77 -3.01
N TYR A 177 10.48 -16.17 -3.74
CA TYR A 177 11.72 -16.72 -3.23
C TYR A 177 12.79 -15.65 -3.32
N GLY A 178 13.62 -15.55 -2.30
CA GLY A 178 14.67 -14.55 -2.27
C GLY A 178 15.66 -14.84 -1.17
N SER A 179 16.61 -13.94 -0.99
CA SER A 179 17.52 -13.96 0.14
C SER A 179 17.75 -12.55 0.65
N MET A 180 17.89 -12.39 1.97
CA MET A 180 18.15 -11.10 2.57
C MET A 180 19.34 -11.19 3.53
N PRO A 181 20.08 -10.07 3.72
CA PRO A 181 21.17 -10.04 4.68
C PRO A 181 20.69 -10.43 6.09
N GLN A 182 21.52 -11.20 6.80
CA GLN A 182 21.26 -11.63 8.18
C GLN A 182 20.93 -10.43 9.08
N GLU A 183 21.65 -9.33 8.92
CA GLU A 183 21.47 -8.11 9.71
C GLU A 183 20.08 -7.47 9.48
N ALA A 184 19.54 -7.59 8.29
CA ALA A 184 18.20 -7.08 7.98
C ALA A 184 17.11 -7.87 8.70
N LEU A 185 17.28 -9.20 8.80
CA LEU A 185 16.39 -10.08 9.58
C LEU A 185 16.54 -9.84 11.08
N SER A 186 17.76 -9.75 11.59
CA SER A 186 18.03 -9.46 13.00
C SER A 186 17.50 -8.09 13.41
N ALA A 187 17.68 -7.06 12.58
CA ALA A 187 17.11 -5.73 12.84
C ALA A 187 15.58 -5.73 12.83
N ALA A 188 14.95 -6.61 12.03
CA ALA A 188 13.52 -6.84 12.09
C ALA A 188 13.10 -7.51 13.42
N ASN A 189 13.94 -8.33 14.03
CA ASN A 189 13.68 -8.94 15.34
C ASN A 189 13.55 -7.92 16.48
N ASP A 190 14.40 -6.90 16.53
CA ASP A 190 14.43 -5.89 17.61
C ASP A 190 13.16 -5.03 17.70
N ARG A 191 12.30 -5.04 16.69
CA ARG A 191 11.07 -4.26 16.62
C ARG A 191 9.81 -5.01 17.02
N ARG A 192 9.94 -6.28 17.44
CA ARG A 192 8.79 -7.16 17.64
C ARG A 192 8.30 -7.13 19.08
N LYS A 193 7.07 -6.73 19.25
CA LYS A 193 6.35 -6.87 20.51
C LYS A 193 5.87 -8.32 20.78
N PHE A 194 5.88 -9.22 19.77
CA PHE A 194 5.13 -10.47 19.80
C PHE A 194 5.89 -11.72 19.32
N SER A 195 7.11 -11.59 18.79
CA SER A 195 7.95 -12.73 18.41
C SER A 195 9.15 -12.88 19.34
N THR A 196 9.44 -14.11 19.74
CA THR A 196 10.63 -14.50 20.53
C THR A 196 11.65 -15.23 19.68
N THR A 197 11.33 -15.59 18.44
CA THR A 197 12.18 -16.42 17.58
C THR A 197 13.22 -15.58 16.86
N ASP A 198 14.50 -15.98 16.91
CA ASP A 198 15.54 -15.38 16.08
C ASP A 198 15.42 -15.88 14.63
N ARG A 199 14.96 -14.99 13.72
CA ARG A 199 14.73 -15.30 12.30
C ARG A 199 15.99 -15.55 11.51
N ALA A 200 17.11 -15.14 12.02
CA ALA A 200 18.41 -15.35 11.44
C ALA A 200 19.21 -16.45 12.19
N ALA A 201 18.53 -17.25 13.03
CA ALA A 201 19.17 -18.32 13.78
C ALA A 201 19.98 -19.26 12.86
N GLY A 202 21.23 -19.49 13.21
CA GLY A 202 22.15 -20.33 12.44
C GLY A 202 22.96 -19.60 11.36
N TYR A 203 22.69 -18.31 11.10
CA TYR A 203 23.42 -17.49 10.13
C TYR A 203 24.34 -16.48 10.81
N GLN A 204 25.50 -16.21 10.20
CA GLN A 204 26.49 -15.27 10.70
C GLN A 204 26.29 -13.87 10.03
N PRO A 205 26.77 -12.79 10.68
CA PRO A 205 26.80 -11.46 10.05
C PRO A 205 27.49 -11.50 8.68
N GLY A 206 26.84 -10.88 7.66
CA GLY A 206 27.31 -10.88 6.28
C GLY A 206 26.77 -12.03 5.42
N GLU A 207 26.15 -13.04 6.00
CA GLU A 207 25.49 -14.11 5.25
C GLU A 207 24.12 -13.69 4.75
N LYS A 208 23.70 -14.30 3.64
CA LYS A 208 22.35 -14.15 3.10
C LYS A 208 21.47 -15.31 3.55
N VAL A 209 20.37 -14.98 4.18
CA VAL A 209 19.36 -15.95 4.62
C VAL A 209 18.32 -16.10 3.53
N PRO A 210 18.14 -17.30 2.94
CA PRO A 210 17.07 -17.56 2.00
C PRO A 210 15.71 -17.46 2.69
N PHE A 211 14.71 -16.91 1.98
CA PHE A 211 13.36 -16.80 2.47
C PHE A 211 12.32 -17.18 1.41
N PHE A 212 11.16 -17.54 1.89
CA PHE A 212 9.93 -17.70 1.13
C PHE A 212 8.87 -16.75 1.67
N ALA A 213 8.10 -16.13 0.79
CA ALA A 213 6.93 -15.35 1.15
C ALA A 213 5.78 -15.61 0.17
N CYS A 214 4.60 -15.82 0.69
CA CYS A 214 3.37 -15.93 -0.10
C CYS A 214 2.29 -15.04 0.51
N GLY A 215 1.55 -14.31 -0.32
CA GLY A 215 0.48 -13.45 0.19
C GLY A 215 -0.49 -12.99 -0.87
N LEU A 216 -1.68 -12.63 -0.39
CA LEU A 216 -2.74 -11.98 -1.14
C LEU A 216 -2.96 -10.59 -0.56
N SER A 217 -2.90 -9.57 -1.40
CA SER A 217 -3.11 -8.17 -1.02
C SER A 217 -4.12 -7.50 -1.93
N SER A 218 -4.94 -6.62 -1.38
CA SER A 218 -5.95 -5.92 -2.16
C SER A 218 -6.20 -4.51 -1.63
N VAL A 219 -6.53 -3.61 -2.54
CA VAL A 219 -7.09 -2.29 -2.22
C VAL A 219 -8.23 -1.99 -3.18
N MET A 220 -9.34 -1.53 -2.63
CA MET A 220 -10.56 -1.18 -3.34
C MET A 220 -10.85 0.31 -3.18
N HIS A 221 -10.83 1.09 -4.27
CA HIS A 221 -11.10 2.54 -4.30
C HIS A 221 -12.44 2.82 -5.00
N PRO A 222 -13.55 2.98 -4.23
CA PRO A 222 -14.87 3.25 -4.81
C PRO A 222 -14.98 4.65 -5.39
N LYS A 223 -15.86 4.84 -6.38
CA LYS A 223 -16.16 6.16 -6.95
C LYS A 223 -16.96 7.06 -6.01
N ASN A 224 -17.95 6.48 -5.31
CA ASN A 224 -18.82 7.24 -4.42
C ASN A 224 -18.08 7.61 -3.12
N PRO A 225 -18.10 8.89 -2.68
CA PRO A 225 -17.45 9.33 -1.43
C PRO A 225 -18.02 8.69 -0.17
N HIS A 226 -19.26 8.20 -0.19
CA HIS A 226 -19.88 7.50 0.95
C HIS A 226 -19.44 6.04 1.03
N CYS A 227 -18.90 5.46 -0.04
CA CYS A 227 -18.30 4.14 -0.05
C CYS A 227 -16.86 4.20 0.46
N PRO A 228 -16.49 3.42 1.49
CA PRO A 228 -15.14 3.42 2.02
C PRO A 228 -14.15 2.69 1.12
N THR A 229 -12.89 3.13 1.13
CA THR A 229 -11.76 2.33 0.67
C THR A 229 -11.53 1.19 1.65
N MET A 230 -11.25 -0.01 1.15
CA MET A 230 -10.85 -1.16 1.96
C MET A 230 -9.50 -1.67 1.48
N HIS A 231 -8.67 -2.08 2.43
CA HIS A 231 -7.41 -2.79 2.20
C HIS A 231 -7.43 -4.10 2.98
N PHE A 232 -6.87 -5.14 2.40
CA PHE A 232 -6.47 -6.32 3.16
C PHE A 232 -5.15 -6.88 2.65
N ASN A 233 -4.46 -7.59 3.54
CA ASN A 233 -3.29 -8.39 3.20
C ASN A 233 -3.25 -9.60 4.13
N TYR A 234 -3.05 -10.79 3.57
CA TYR A 234 -2.78 -12.01 4.33
C TYR A 234 -1.56 -12.67 3.74
N ARG A 235 -0.56 -12.97 4.58
CA ARG A 235 0.75 -13.45 4.16
C ARG A 235 1.32 -14.52 5.08
N TYR A 236 2.03 -15.44 4.48
CA TYR A 236 2.88 -16.43 5.13
C TYR A 236 4.32 -16.17 4.73
N PHE A 237 5.22 -16.23 5.69
CA PHE A 237 6.63 -16.00 5.51
C PHE A 237 7.43 -17.10 6.23
N GLU A 238 8.55 -17.51 5.64
CA GLU A 238 9.51 -18.41 6.30
C GLU A 238 10.93 -18.14 5.85
N THR A 239 11.90 -18.52 6.69
CA THR A 239 13.32 -18.52 6.37
C THR A 239 13.84 -19.94 6.35
N GLU A 240 14.93 -20.18 5.61
CA GLU A 240 15.65 -21.44 5.69
C GLU A 240 16.11 -21.67 7.14
N GLY A 241 15.92 -22.89 7.65
CA GLY A 241 16.13 -23.19 9.07
C GLY A 241 14.84 -23.42 9.86
N GLY A 242 13.67 -23.30 9.19
CA GLY A 242 12.38 -23.68 9.77
C GLY A 242 11.69 -22.57 10.57
N VAL A 243 12.17 -21.34 10.53
CA VAL A 243 11.49 -20.21 11.16
C VAL A 243 10.40 -19.70 10.19
N TRP A 244 9.20 -19.56 10.71
CA TRP A 244 8.03 -19.10 9.94
C TRP A 244 7.17 -18.15 10.77
N TRP A 245 6.34 -17.36 10.10
CA TRP A 245 5.34 -16.52 10.76
C TRP A 245 4.24 -16.12 9.76
N PHE A 246 3.09 -15.75 10.31
CA PHE A 246 1.98 -15.19 9.56
C PHE A 246 1.85 -13.70 9.85
N GLY A 247 1.33 -12.97 8.87
CA GLY A 247 0.94 -11.59 9.01
C GLY A 247 -0.30 -11.31 8.20
N GLY A 248 -1.01 -10.26 8.56
CA GLY A 248 -2.20 -9.89 7.82
C GLY A 248 -3.00 -8.78 8.47
N GLY A 249 -4.14 -8.55 7.88
CA GLY A 249 -5.10 -7.60 8.37
C GLY A 249 -6.07 -7.17 7.30
N THR A 250 -7.17 -6.60 7.74
CA THR A 250 -8.15 -5.93 6.89
C THR A 250 -8.57 -4.65 7.60
N ASP A 251 -8.49 -3.52 6.89
CA ASP A 251 -8.82 -2.21 7.42
C ASP A 251 -9.69 -1.40 6.47
N ILE A 252 -10.43 -0.44 7.03
CA ILE A 252 -11.40 0.37 6.31
C ILE A 252 -11.08 1.85 6.41
N THR A 253 -11.19 2.56 5.29
CA THR A 253 -10.85 3.99 5.17
C THR A 253 -12.03 4.73 4.54
N PRO A 254 -13.03 5.16 5.32
CA PRO A 254 -14.13 5.98 4.83
C PRO A 254 -13.71 7.44 4.65
N ALA A 255 -14.40 8.16 3.75
CA ALA A 255 -14.30 9.62 3.64
C ALA A 255 -15.35 10.32 4.51
N TYR A 256 -16.47 9.66 4.80
CA TYR A 256 -17.52 10.11 5.70
C TYR A 256 -17.83 9.03 6.73
N LEU A 257 -18.17 9.43 7.96
CA LEU A 257 -18.39 8.51 9.06
C LEU A 257 -19.85 8.03 9.09
N ASP A 258 -20.04 6.74 8.85
CA ASP A 258 -21.25 6.01 9.23
C ASP A 258 -20.89 5.02 10.35
N GLU A 259 -21.50 5.20 11.53
CA GLU A 259 -21.16 4.38 12.71
C GLU A 259 -21.70 2.95 12.60
N ASP A 260 -22.80 2.75 11.89
CA ASP A 260 -23.36 1.42 11.72
C ASP A 260 -22.54 0.59 10.73
N ASP A 261 -21.96 1.22 9.72
CA ASP A 261 -20.98 0.57 8.85
C ASP A 261 -19.73 0.15 9.62
N MET A 262 -19.24 1.02 10.51
CA MET A 262 -18.09 0.67 11.35
C MET A 262 -18.41 -0.48 12.30
N LYS A 263 -19.59 -0.48 12.93
CA LYS A 263 -20.03 -1.61 13.77
C LYS A 263 -20.14 -2.90 12.98
N HIS A 264 -20.70 -2.85 11.77
CA HIS A 264 -20.79 -4.01 10.89
C HIS A 264 -19.41 -4.57 10.52
N PHE A 265 -18.51 -3.68 10.05
CA PHE A 265 -17.17 -4.08 9.64
C PHE A 265 -16.36 -4.68 10.79
N HIS A 266 -16.28 -3.96 11.90
CA HIS A 266 -15.55 -4.39 13.08
C HIS A 266 -16.20 -5.60 13.75
N GLY A 267 -17.54 -5.65 13.81
CA GLY A 267 -18.29 -6.79 14.31
C GLY A 267 -18.00 -8.07 13.55
N THR A 268 -17.96 -8.00 12.21
CA THR A 268 -17.61 -9.15 11.38
C THR A 268 -16.20 -9.69 11.71
N TYR A 269 -15.20 -8.82 11.84
CA TYR A 269 -13.84 -9.28 12.18
C TYR A 269 -13.67 -9.67 13.63
N LYS A 270 -14.46 -9.07 14.54
CA LYS A 270 -14.53 -9.53 15.93
C LYS A 270 -15.07 -10.96 16.02
N GLU A 271 -16.15 -11.27 15.31
CA GLU A 271 -16.68 -12.64 15.24
C GLU A 271 -15.68 -13.64 14.68
N VAL A 272 -14.92 -13.26 13.60
CA VAL A 272 -13.85 -14.09 13.08
C VAL A 272 -12.78 -14.34 14.13
N CYS A 273 -12.29 -13.30 14.76
CA CYS A 273 -11.26 -13.41 15.80
C CYS A 273 -11.72 -14.28 16.97
N ASP A 274 -12.93 -14.04 17.49
CA ASP A 274 -13.49 -14.72 18.66
C ASP A 274 -13.68 -16.24 18.45
N ARG A 275 -13.79 -16.71 17.20
CA ARG A 275 -13.84 -18.14 16.87
C ARG A 275 -12.47 -18.84 17.07
N HIS A 276 -11.38 -18.09 16.96
CA HIS A 276 -10.03 -18.62 17.07
C HIS A 276 -9.37 -18.29 18.40
N ASP A 277 -9.50 -17.04 18.86
CA ASP A 277 -9.02 -16.58 20.16
C ASP A 277 -9.70 -15.25 20.53
N LYS A 278 -10.28 -15.16 21.73
CA LYS A 278 -10.97 -13.96 22.20
C LYS A 278 -10.04 -12.76 22.40
N ASP A 279 -8.75 -12.99 22.58
CA ASP A 279 -7.75 -11.93 22.71
C ASP A 279 -7.28 -11.38 21.34
N PHE A 280 -7.64 -12.03 20.23
CA PHE A 280 -7.20 -11.60 18.91
C PHE A 280 -7.78 -10.25 18.50
N TYR A 281 -9.12 -10.08 18.63
CA TYR A 281 -9.73 -8.82 18.18
C TYR A 281 -9.22 -7.60 18.95
N PRO A 282 -9.26 -7.53 20.28
CA PRO A 282 -8.78 -6.35 20.99
C PRO A 282 -7.29 -6.06 20.71
N ARG A 283 -6.47 -7.11 20.66
CA ARG A 283 -5.03 -7.00 20.37
C ARG A 283 -4.78 -6.50 18.94
N PHE A 284 -5.44 -7.08 17.96
CA PHE A 284 -5.19 -6.76 16.54
C PHE A 284 -5.85 -5.45 16.11
N LYS A 285 -6.96 -5.09 16.73
CA LYS A 285 -7.59 -3.76 16.53
C LYS A 285 -6.70 -2.65 17.06
N GLN A 286 -6.21 -2.78 18.29
CA GLN A 286 -5.24 -1.82 18.84
C GLN A 286 -4.00 -1.71 17.95
N TRP A 287 -3.48 -2.83 17.48
CA TRP A 287 -2.31 -2.82 16.60
C TRP A 287 -2.59 -2.16 15.24
N ALA A 288 -3.80 -2.34 14.68
CA ALA A 288 -4.21 -1.64 13.48
C ALA A 288 -4.21 -0.11 13.68
N ASP A 289 -4.78 0.38 14.78
CA ASP A 289 -4.78 1.82 15.09
C ASP A 289 -3.37 2.39 15.22
N GLU A 290 -2.45 1.66 15.85
CA GLU A 290 -1.04 2.07 15.97
C GLU A 290 -0.30 2.01 14.62
N TYR A 291 -0.54 0.97 13.82
CA TYR A 291 0.17 0.73 12.56
C TYR A 291 -0.21 1.75 11.49
N PHE A 292 -1.50 2.03 11.33
CA PHE A 292 -2.01 2.91 10.28
C PHE A 292 -1.92 4.40 10.60
N MET A 293 -1.18 4.78 11.66
CA MET A 293 -0.94 6.17 12.03
C MET A 293 -0.06 6.89 11.00
N ILE A 294 -0.54 7.99 10.45
CA ILE A 294 0.21 8.94 9.63
C ILE A 294 0.88 9.94 10.58
N LYS A 295 2.09 9.62 11.03
CA LYS A 295 2.76 10.30 12.14
C LYS A 295 2.93 11.80 11.90
N HIS A 296 3.29 12.24 10.69
CA HIS A 296 3.48 13.65 10.36
C HIS A 296 2.17 14.44 10.23
N ARG A 297 1.02 13.75 10.26
CA ARG A 297 -0.33 14.35 10.28
C ARG A 297 -0.98 14.28 11.65
N GLY A 298 -0.56 13.38 12.53
CA GLY A 298 -1.22 13.11 13.81
C GLY A 298 -2.64 12.53 13.65
N GLU A 299 -2.86 11.74 12.59
CA GLU A 299 -4.15 11.10 12.28
C GLU A 299 -3.93 9.71 11.72
N THR A 300 -4.88 8.80 11.88
CA THR A 300 -4.85 7.48 11.24
C THR A 300 -5.25 7.56 9.77
N ARG A 301 -4.77 6.61 8.97
CA ARG A 301 -5.14 6.46 7.54
C ARG A 301 -6.62 6.21 7.35
N GLY A 302 -7.21 5.37 8.20
CA GLY A 302 -8.62 4.97 8.21
C GLY A 302 -9.13 4.78 9.62
N LEU A 303 -10.22 4.05 9.77
CA LEU A 303 -10.87 3.79 11.06
C LEU A 303 -10.54 2.40 11.64
N GLY A 304 -9.38 1.86 11.27
CA GLY A 304 -8.88 0.59 11.79
C GLY A 304 -9.53 -0.63 11.15
N GLY A 305 -9.56 -1.68 11.88
CA GLY A 305 -9.93 -3.04 11.52
C GLY A 305 -9.11 -3.99 12.35
N ILE A 306 -8.46 -4.98 11.73
CA ILE A 306 -7.48 -5.86 12.38
C ILE A 306 -6.14 -5.77 11.65
N PHE A 307 -5.07 -5.83 12.42
CA PHE A 307 -3.71 -5.97 11.89
C PHE A 307 -2.88 -6.89 12.81
N PHE A 308 -2.21 -7.84 12.22
CA PHE A 308 -1.26 -8.72 12.92
C PHE A 308 -0.02 -8.96 12.04
N ASP A 309 1.09 -9.13 12.70
CA ASP A 309 2.36 -9.50 12.08
C ASP A 309 3.16 -10.36 13.04
N ASP A 310 4.13 -11.08 12.51
CA ASP A 310 5.00 -11.90 13.35
C ASP A 310 4.21 -12.94 14.20
N LEU A 311 3.06 -13.40 13.72
CA LEU A 311 2.22 -14.34 14.44
C LEU A 311 2.78 -15.75 14.26
N GLU A 312 3.43 -16.25 15.32
CA GLU A 312 4.10 -17.55 15.39
C GLU A 312 3.96 -18.21 16.78
N ASP A 313 3.03 -17.68 17.60
CA ASP A 313 2.90 -18.01 19.02
C ASP A 313 2.19 -19.36 19.30
N ARG A 314 1.76 -20.04 18.24
CA ARG A 314 0.98 -21.29 18.33
C ARG A 314 1.18 -22.18 17.12
N ASP A 315 0.51 -23.33 17.07
CA ASP A 315 0.51 -24.26 15.95
C ASP A 315 0.21 -23.55 14.60
N PRO A 316 1.06 -23.72 13.55
CA PRO A 316 0.88 -23.06 12.26
C PRO A 316 -0.45 -23.38 11.59
N GLU A 317 -1.01 -24.58 11.77
CA GLU A 317 -2.33 -24.94 11.21
C GLU A 317 -3.46 -24.12 11.86
N LYS A 318 -3.36 -23.76 13.12
CA LYS A 318 -4.33 -22.86 13.78
C LYS A 318 -4.25 -21.45 13.26
N ILE A 319 -3.03 -20.94 12.99
CA ILE A 319 -2.85 -19.60 12.43
C ILE A 319 -3.27 -19.57 10.96
N PHE A 320 -2.97 -20.63 10.22
CA PHE A 320 -3.46 -20.80 8.85
C PHE A 320 -4.99 -20.79 8.78
N ALA A 321 -5.65 -21.53 9.68
CA ALA A 321 -7.12 -21.55 9.77
C ALA A 321 -7.69 -20.16 10.09
N PHE A 322 -7.07 -19.40 11.01
CA PHE A 322 -7.43 -18.02 11.31
C PHE A 322 -7.27 -17.10 10.10
N SER A 323 -6.11 -17.15 9.44
CA SER A 323 -5.84 -16.33 8.24
C SER A 323 -6.82 -16.64 7.10
N SER A 324 -7.14 -17.92 6.92
CA SER A 324 -8.10 -18.37 5.91
C SER A 324 -9.52 -17.89 6.22
N ASP A 325 -9.92 -17.93 7.48
CA ASP A 325 -11.22 -17.45 7.95
C ASP A 325 -11.35 -15.93 7.78
N CYS A 326 -10.29 -15.17 8.08
CA CYS A 326 -10.22 -13.74 7.79
C CYS A 326 -10.40 -13.44 6.31
N ALA A 327 -9.68 -14.13 5.43
CA ALA A 327 -9.76 -13.95 3.98
C ALA A 327 -11.17 -14.26 3.44
N ALA A 328 -11.82 -15.32 3.95
CA ALA A 328 -13.17 -15.72 3.57
C ALA A 328 -14.26 -14.72 3.99
N HIS A 329 -13.97 -13.83 4.96
CA HIS A 329 -14.92 -12.84 5.46
C HIS A 329 -14.75 -11.44 4.84
N VAL A 330 -13.78 -11.22 3.96
CA VAL A 330 -13.53 -9.94 3.30
C VAL A 330 -14.79 -9.38 2.63
N THR A 331 -15.44 -10.18 1.79
CA THR A 331 -16.64 -9.75 1.07
C THR A 331 -17.85 -9.54 2.00
N LYS A 332 -17.98 -10.34 3.05
CA LYS A 332 -19.06 -10.20 4.06
C LYS A 332 -18.90 -8.93 4.88
N ALA A 333 -17.68 -8.54 5.19
CA ALA A 333 -17.40 -7.31 5.94
C ALA A 333 -17.59 -6.06 5.07
N TYR A 334 -17.32 -6.15 3.77
CA TYR A 334 -17.21 -4.98 2.91
C TYR A 334 -18.41 -4.74 2.01
N LEU A 335 -18.88 -5.76 1.28
CA LEU A 335 -19.92 -5.57 0.25
C LEU A 335 -21.27 -5.04 0.78
N PRO A 336 -21.77 -5.41 1.97
CA PRO A 336 -23.00 -4.80 2.50
C PRO A 336 -22.90 -3.27 2.65
N ILE A 337 -21.72 -2.75 3.01
CA ILE A 337 -21.46 -1.30 3.11
C ILE A 337 -21.48 -0.67 1.71
N ILE A 338 -20.86 -1.30 0.74
CA ILE A 338 -20.85 -0.82 -0.65
C ILE A 338 -22.26 -0.83 -1.22
N GLU A 339 -23.01 -1.91 -1.07
CA GLU A 339 -24.39 -2.02 -1.56
C GLU A 339 -25.31 -0.96 -0.96
N LYS A 340 -25.09 -0.59 0.31
CA LYS A 340 -25.82 0.47 1.00
C LYS A 340 -25.58 1.84 0.37
N HIS A 341 -24.35 2.15 -0.07
CA HIS A 341 -23.90 3.50 -0.40
C HIS A 341 -23.55 3.73 -1.88
N LYS A 342 -23.42 2.69 -2.70
CA LYS A 342 -22.93 2.83 -4.09
C LYS A 342 -23.78 3.76 -4.96
N ASP A 343 -25.07 3.87 -4.68
CA ASP A 343 -26.02 4.68 -5.43
C ASP A 343 -26.41 6.00 -4.70
N ASP A 344 -25.79 6.30 -3.55
CA ASP A 344 -26.02 7.54 -2.82
C ASP A 344 -25.63 8.75 -3.65
N LYS A 345 -26.46 9.80 -3.60
CA LYS A 345 -26.14 11.07 -4.25
C LYS A 345 -25.06 11.80 -3.47
N PHE A 346 -24.13 12.39 -4.18
CA PHE A 346 -23.08 13.18 -3.57
C PHE A 346 -22.83 14.49 -4.35
N THR A 347 -22.26 15.45 -3.66
CA THR A 347 -21.88 16.76 -4.23
C THR A 347 -20.43 16.73 -4.71
N GLN A 348 -20.06 17.72 -5.53
CA GLN A 348 -18.68 17.93 -5.94
C GLN A 348 -17.75 18.17 -4.74
N GLN A 349 -18.20 18.89 -3.73
CA GLN A 349 -17.43 19.11 -2.48
C GLN A 349 -17.12 17.79 -1.78
N GLN A 350 -18.10 16.89 -1.67
CA GLN A 350 -17.89 15.57 -1.08
C GLN A 350 -16.87 14.73 -1.89
N LYS A 351 -16.92 14.83 -3.22
CA LYS A 351 -15.89 14.17 -4.07
C LYS A 351 -14.50 14.75 -3.84
N GLU A 352 -14.36 16.06 -3.76
CA GLU A 352 -13.08 16.72 -3.49
C GLU A 352 -12.53 16.34 -2.12
N TRP A 353 -13.39 16.22 -1.11
CA TRP A 353 -13.00 15.70 0.20
C TRP A 353 -12.48 14.26 0.11
N GLN A 354 -13.20 13.36 -0.57
CA GLN A 354 -12.70 11.99 -0.80
C GLN A 354 -11.32 11.99 -1.43
N LEU A 355 -11.07 12.83 -2.44
CA LEU A 355 -9.76 12.93 -3.09
C LEU A 355 -8.66 13.41 -2.13
N MET A 356 -8.96 14.33 -1.22
CA MET A 356 -8.01 14.74 -0.18
C MET A 356 -7.72 13.61 0.80
N ARG A 357 -8.72 12.84 1.21
CA ARG A 357 -8.51 11.65 2.06
C ARG A 357 -7.68 10.58 1.35
N ARG A 358 -7.86 10.42 0.04
CA ARG A 358 -6.99 9.58 -0.79
C ARG A 358 -5.54 10.07 -0.81
N GLY A 359 -5.31 11.39 -0.79
CA GLY A 359 -3.96 11.95 -0.60
C GLY A 359 -3.30 11.45 0.68
N ARG A 360 -4.04 11.39 1.80
CA ARG A 360 -3.54 10.84 3.09
C ARG A 360 -3.26 9.33 2.98
N TYR A 361 -4.12 8.60 2.27
CA TYR A 361 -3.90 7.19 1.98
C TYR A 361 -2.59 6.96 1.22
N VAL A 362 -2.32 7.77 0.19
CA VAL A 362 -1.07 7.73 -0.59
C VAL A 362 0.15 8.07 0.28
N GLU A 363 0.04 9.11 1.13
CA GLU A 363 1.11 9.47 2.07
C GLU A 363 1.49 8.30 2.98
N PHE A 364 0.50 7.59 3.55
CA PHE A 364 0.78 6.43 4.38
C PHE A 364 1.47 5.32 3.58
N ASN A 365 0.92 4.94 2.44
CA ASN A 365 1.43 3.82 1.65
C ASN A 365 2.87 4.05 1.17
N LEU A 366 3.21 5.26 0.73
CA LEU A 366 4.55 5.55 0.22
C LEU A 366 5.59 5.84 1.32
N VAL A 367 5.16 6.37 2.47
CA VAL A 367 6.10 6.83 3.52
C VAL A 367 6.21 5.84 4.67
N TYR A 368 5.14 5.15 5.04
CA TYR A 368 5.09 4.36 6.27
C TYR A 368 4.80 2.88 6.07
N ASP A 369 4.13 2.49 4.97
CA ASP A 369 3.77 1.09 4.78
C ASP A 369 5.00 0.21 4.59
N ARG A 370 5.20 -0.70 5.56
CA ARG A 370 6.37 -1.60 5.57
C ARG A 370 6.38 -2.52 4.36
N GLY A 371 5.21 -2.98 3.91
CA GLY A 371 5.08 -3.87 2.75
C GLY A 371 5.49 -3.17 1.46
N THR A 372 5.01 -1.97 1.22
CA THR A 372 5.39 -1.14 0.07
C THR A 372 6.89 -0.83 0.07
N ILE A 373 7.42 -0.37 1.20
CA ILE A 373 8.85 -0.03 1.34
C ILE A 373 9.72 -1.28 1.12
N PHE A 374 9.34 -2.42 1.71
CA PHE A 374 10.05 -3.69 1.54
C PHE A 374 10.03 -4.13 0.07
N GLY A 375 8.85 -4.16 -0.56
CA GLY A 375 8.71 -4.56 -1.96
C GLY A 375 9.54 -3.70 -2.91
N LEU A 376 9.54 -2.38 -2.76
CA LEU A 376 10.34 -1.47 -3.56
C LEU A 376 11.84 -1.66 -3.35
N LYS A 377 12.28 -1.92 -2.12
CA LYS A 377 13.71 -2.14 -1.79
C LYS A 377 14.24 -3.50 -2.21
N THR A 378 13.41 -4.51 -2.29
CA THR A 378 13.80 -5.89 -2.64
C THR A 378 13.56 -6.24 -4.10
N GLY A 379 13.29 -5.25 -4.95
CA GLY A 379 13.05 -5.46 -6.38
C GLY A 379 11.72 -6.18 -6.66
N GLY A 380 10.71 -5.92 -5.86
CA GLY A 380 9.34 -6.38 -6.12
C GLY A 380 8.78 -5.77 -7.41
N ARG A 381 7.76 -6.41 -8.01
CA ARG A 381 7.12 -5.90 -9.22
C ARG A 381 6.36 -4.60 -8.91
N ILE A 382 6.87 -3.48 -9.44
CA ILE A 382 6.41 -2.14 -9.10
C ILE A 382 4.92 -1.96 -9.42
N GLU A 383 4.46 -2.39 -10.59
CA GLU A 383 3.06 -2.30 -10.98
C GLU A 383 2.12 -3.04 -10.00
N SER A 384 2.55 -4.21 -9.51
CA SER A 384 1.81 -4.99 -8.52
C SER A 384 1.82 -4.35 -7.12
N ILE A 385 2.87 -3.60 -6.79
CA ILE A 385 2.98 -2.86 -5.52
C ILE A 385 2.14 -1.58 -5.58
N LEU A 386 2.33 -0.77 -6.62
CA LEU A 386 1.70 0.54 -6.74
C LEU A 386 0.25 0.50 -7.24
N MET A 387 -0.26 -0.67 -7.64
CA MET A 387 -1.69 -0.81 -7.91
C MET A 387 -2.56 -0.45 -6.70
N SER A 388 -2.00 -0.52 -5.48
CA SER A 388 -2.67 -0.14 -4.23
C SER A 388 -3.03 1.35 -4.15
N LEU A 389 -2.41 2.18 -4.95
CA LEU A 389 -2.71 3.61 -4.99
C LEU A 389 -4.01 3.89 -5.76
N PRO A 390 -4.81 4.88 -5.32
CA PRO A 390 -5.98 5.32 -6.09
C PRO A 390 -5.57 5.89 -7.45
N GLU A 391 -6.48 5.91 -8.41
CA GLU A 391 -6.26 6.54 -9.71
C GLU A 391 -6.12 8.06 -9.58
N THR A 392 -6.91 8.66 -8.67
CA THR A 392 -6.90 10.10 -8.43
C THR A 392 -6.80 10.41 -6.93
N ALA A 393 -6.03 11.45 -6.61
CA ALA A 393 -5.88 11.99 -5.26
C ALA A 393 -5.66 13.50 -5.32
N ARG A 394 -5.85 14.21 -4.19
CA ARG A 394 -5.70 15.67 -4.11
C ARG A 394 -4.96 16.07 -2.84
N TRP A 395 -4.15 17.10 -2.96
CA TRP A 395 -3.50 17.79 -1.84
C TRP A 395 -3.82 19.27 -1.91
N GLU A 396 -4.24 19.82 -0.78
CA GLU A 396 -4.44 21.25 -0.62
C GLU A 396 -3.51 21.76 0.50
N TYR A 397 -2.96 22.95 0.27
CA TYR A 397 -2.09 23.58 1.24
C TYR A 397 -2.91 24.06 2.44
N ASN A 398 -2.51 23.61 3.65
CA ASN A 398 -3.11 24.02 4.93
C ASN A 398 -4.64 23.87 5.00
N HIS A 399 -5.20 22.84 4.34
CA HIS A 399 -6.63 22.57 4.40
C HIS A 399 -7.05 22.14 5.80
N ALA A 400 -8.14 22.72 6.29
CA ALA A 400 -8.84 22.32 7.51
C ALA A 400 -10.31 22.06 7.21
N ALA A 401 -10.89 21.04 7.84
CA ALA A 401 -12.33 20.79 7.76
C ALA A 401 -13.11 21.94 8.42
N VAL A 402 -14.27 22.26 7.89
CA VAL A 402 -15.14 23.32 8.43
C VAL A 402 -15.71 22.83 9.77
N GLU A 403 -15.68 23.73 10.78
CA GLU A 403 -16.23 23.43 12.10
C GLU A 403 -17.72 23.02 12.02
N GLY A 404 -18.08 21.94 12.69
CA GLY A 404 -19.43 21.38 12.69
C GLY A 404 -19.82 20.57 11.46
N SER A 405 -18.92 20.43 10.46
CA SER A 405 -19.16 19.63 9.26
C SER A 405 -18.97 18.11 9.51
N GLU A 406 -19.48 17.29 8.59
CA GLU A 406 -19.25 15.85 8.60
C GLU A 406 -17.76 15.51 8.35
N GLU A 407 -17.05 16.38 7.61
CA GLU A 407 -15.60 16.28 7.42
C GLU A 407 -14.86 16.49 8.75
N GLU A 408 -15.28 17.41 9.61
CA GLU A 408 -14.71 17.57 10.95
C GLU A 408 -15.04 16.36 11.84
N ARG A 409 -16.25 15.85 11.75
CA ARG A 409 -16.70 14.68 12.52
C ARG A 409 -15.80 13.46 12.24
N ILE A 410 -15.51 13.16 10.98
CA ILE A 410 -14.62 12.03 10.65
C ILE A 410 -13.18 12.33 11.02
N MET A 411 -12.71 13.59 10.90
CA MET A 411 -11.36 13.97 11.33
C MET A 411 -11.12 13.75 12.83
N LYS A 412 -12.15 13.94 13.66
CA LYS A 412 -12.07 13.59 15.09
C LYS A 412 -11.84 12.09 15.27
N ALA A 413 -12.57 11.25 14.53
CA ALA A 413 -12.41 9.79 14.60
C ALA A 413 -11.04 9.30 14.11
N PHE A 414 -10.41 9.98 13.12
CA PHE A 414 -9.05 9.65 12.68
C PHE A 414 -7.97 10.05 13.70
N LYS A 415 -8.23 11.08 14.51
CA LYS A 415 -7.30 11.54 15.54
C LYS A 415 -7.43 10.78 16.85
N GLU A 416 -8.61 10.30 17.13
CA GLU A 416 -8.98 9.62 18.37
C GLU A 416 -9.64 8.28 18.07
N PRO A 417 -8.83 7.23 17.76
CA PRO A 417 -9.36 5.88 17.52
C PRO A 417 -10.23 5.43 18.70
N LYS A 418 -11.38 4.85 18.39
CA LYS A 418 -12.33 4.37 19.39
C LYS A 418 -12.73 2.91 19.14
N GLU A 419 -13.29 2.27 20.15
CA GLU A 419 -13.93 0.97 20.01
C GLU A 419 -15.27 1.11 19.29
N TRP A 420 -15.53 0.20 18.35
CA TRP A 420 -16.75 0.19 17.56
C TRP A 420 -17.72 -0.89 18.01
N VAL A 421 -17.21 -1.99 18.64
CA VAL A 421 -17.95 -3.19 19.05
C VAL A 421 -17.40 -3.79 20.34
#